data_55e8a712fd6c6dafb48e75fb76b6092d
#
_entry.id   55e8a712fd6c6dafb48e75fb76b6092d
#
_cell.length_a   1.000
_cell.length_b   1.000
_cell.length_c   1.000
_cell.angle_alpha   90.00
_cell.angle_beta   90.00
_cell.angle_gamma   90.00
#
_symmetry.space_group_name_H-M   'P 1'
#
loop_
_entity.id
_entity.type
_entity.pdbx_description
1 polymer ?
#
loop_
_entity_poly.entity_id
_entity_poly.type
_entity_poly.pdbx_seq_one_letter_code
_entity_poly.pdbx_strand_id
1 'polypeptide(L)' 'TIEFDLAKAGFVDVTVYDLQGRKVVNLFNGNLDQAQGYTFNWDASSVASGQYFARITAPGFSDVINMTLLK' A
#
# COMPACT_ATOMS: atom_id res chain seq x y z
N THR A 1 -5.82 -6.99 0.58
CA THR A 1 -4.64 -7.26 1.44
C THR A 1 -3.38 -6.91 0.67
N ILE A 2 -2.50 -6.17 1.31
CA ILE A 2 -1.22 -5.74 0.76
C ILE A 2 -0.13 -6.36 1.63
N GLU A 3 0.79 -7.09 0.99
CA GLU A 3 1.87 -7.76 1.69
C GLU A 3 3.22 -7.39 1.08
N PHE A 4 4.21 -7.14 1.91
CA PHE A 4 5.57 -6.86 1.45
C PHE A 4 6.60 -7.20 2.52
N ASP A 5 7.85 -7.33 2.07
CA ASP A 5 8.99 -7.54 2.94
C ASP A 5 9.79 -6.25 3.02
N LEU A 6 10.35 -5.96 4.18
CA LEU A 6 11.16 -4.78 4.41
C LEU A 6 12.58 -5.20 4.76
N ALA A 7 13.53 -4.90 3.87
CA ALA A 7 14.93 -5.29 4.04
C ALA A 7 15.71 -4.37 4.97
N LYS A 8 15.25 -3.14 5.17
CA LYS A 8 15.90 -2.14 6.02
C LYS A 8 14.86 -1.43 6.86
N ALA A 9 15.12 -1.29 8.15
CA ALA A 9 14.28 -0.48 9.03
C ALA A 9 14.31 0.98 8.58
N GLY A 10 13.19 1.68 8.72
CA GLY A 10 13.08 3.08 8.39
C GLY A 10 11.65 3.52 8.17
N PHE A 11 11.50 4.71 7.59
CA PHE A 11 10.20 5.30 7.33
C PHE A 11 9.54 4.64 6.13
N VAL A 12 8.30 4.18 6.31
CA VAL A 12 7.54 3.49 5.28
C VAL A 12 6.21 4.21 5.06
N ASP A 13 5.84 4.38 3.81
CA ASP A 13 4.53 4.91 3.42
C ASP A 13 3.82 3.91 2.53
N VAL A 14 2.57 3.62 2.85
CA VAL A 14 1.71 2.75 2.04
C VAL A 14 0.44 3.52 1.72
N THR A 15 0.24 3.85 0.46
CA THR A 15 -0.88 4.67 -0.01
C THR A 15 -1.57 4.00 -1.19
N VAL A 16 -2.90 4.03 -1.18
CA VAL A 16 -3.71 3.51 -2.28
C VAL A 16 -4.13 4.66 -3.20
N TYR A 17 -4.00 4.43 -4.50
CA TYR A 17 -4.37 5.39 -5.55
C TYR A 17 -5.37 4.75 -6.51
N ASP A 18 -6.19 5.59 -7.15
CA ASP A 18 -7.06 5.14 -8.24
C ASP A 18 -6.30 5.18 -9.59
N LEU A 19 -6.97 4.79 -10.67
CA LEU A 19 -6.35 4.76 -11.99
C LEU A 19 -5.92 6.14 -12.51
N GLN A 20 -6.50 7.20 -12.00
CA GLN A 20 -6.14 8.56 -12.39
C GLN A 20 -4.99 9.11 -11.55
N GLY A 21 -4.45 8.31 -10.65
CA GLY A 21 -3.35 8.72 -9.79
C GLY A 21 -3.78 9.53 -8.57
N ARG A 22 -5.09 9.59 -8.29
CA ARG A 22 -5.58 10.32 -7.13
C ARG A 22 -5.46 9.45 -5.88
N LYS A 23 -5.04 10.05 -4.79
CA LYS A 23 -4.92 9.37 -3.52
C LYS A 23 -6.30 8.98 -2.99
N VAL A 24 -6.49 7.70 -2.71
CA VAL A 24 -7.71 7.18 -2.13
C VAL A 24 -7.61 7.15 -0.60
N VAL A 25 -6.55 6.53 -0.08
CA VAL A 25 -6.33 6.43 1.36
C VAL A 25 -4.85 6.14 1.64
N ASN A 26 -4.34 6.66 2.74
CA ASN A 26 -3.04 6.27 3.27
C ASN A 26 -3.25 5.19 4.32
N LEU A 27 -2.70 3.99 4.08
CA LEU A 27 -2.86 2.86 4.97
C LEU A 27 -1.84 2.86 6.11
N PHE A 28 -0.65 3.35 5.84
CA PHE A 28 0.40 3.41 6.85
C PHE A 28 1.40 4.52 6.51
N ASN A 29 1.87 5.18 7.56
CA ASN A 29 2.86 6.23 7.44
C ASN A 29 3.64 6.28 8.75
N GLY A 30 4.86 5.76 8.77
CA GLY A 30 5.65 5.69 9.98
C GLY A 30 6.88 4.81 9.84
N ASN A 31 7.57 4.58 10.95
CA ASN A 31 8.76 3.75 10.97
C ASN A 31 8.39 2.29 11.22
N LEU A 32 9.04 1.41 10.47
CA LEU A 32 8.93 -0.04 10.64
C LEU A 32 10.31 -0.65 10.79
N ASP A 33 10.38 -1.76 11.51
CA ASP A 33 11.60 -2.56 11.62
C ASP A 33 11.75 -3.46 10.41
N GLN A 34 12.97 -3.91 10.15
CA GLN A 34 13.21 -4.94 9.15
C GLN A 34 12.43 -6.20 9.51
N ALA A 35 11.64 -6.70 8.57
CA ALA A 35 10.89 -7.94 8.75
C ALA A 35 10.33 -8.40 7.42
N GLN A 36 9.89 -9.65 7.40
CA GLN A 36 9.17 -10.23 6.27
C GLN A 36 7.70 -10.35 6.60
N GLY A 37 6.86 -10.25 5.56
CA GLY A 37 5.44 -10.53 5.70
C GLY A 37 4.63 -9.42 6.35
N TYR A 38 5.03 -8.16 6.20
CA TYR A 38 4.14 -7.07 6.60
C TYR A 38 2.86 -7.12 5.79
N THR A 39 1.73 -7.04 6.48
CA THR A 39 0.41 -7.14 5.85
C THR A 39 -0.44 -5.96 6.27
N PHE A 40 -1.05 -5.31 5.27
CA PHE A 40 -2.00 -4.23 5.51
C PHE A 40 -3.32 -4.58 4.84
N ASN A 41 -4.41 -4.40 5.56
CA ASN A 41 -5.75 -4.62 5.05
C ASN A 41 -6.38 -3.28 4.69
N TRP A 42 -7.00 -3.22 3.52
CA TRP A 42 -7.70 -2.06 3.05
C TRP A 42 -9.19 -2.33 3.06
N ASP A 43 -9.92 -1.53 3.85
CA ASP A 43 -11.37 -1.55 3.83
C ASP A 43 -11.87 -0.67 2.68
N ALA A 44 -12.30 -1.33 1.60
CA ALA A 44 -12.73 -0.66 0.39
C ALA A 44 -14.24 -0.45 0.31
N SER A 45 -14.94 -0.54 1.44
CA SER A 45 -16.41 -0.45 1.45
C SER A 45 -16.93 0.90 0.96
N SER A 46 -16.14 1.96 1.10
CA SER A 46 -16.55 3.32 0.74
C SER A 46 -16.16 3.73 -0.68
N VAL A 47 -15.52 2.86 -1.46
CA VAL A 47 -15.09 3.16 -2.82
C VAL A 47 -15.75 2.26 -3.83
N ALA A 48 -15.81 2.71 -5.08
CA ALA A 48 -16.44 1.97 -6.17
C ALA A 48 -15.59 0.79 -6.61
N SER A 49 -16.23 -0.19 -7.24
CA SER A 49 -15.53 -1.27 -7.93
C SER A 49 -14.63 -0.68 -9.02
N GLY A 50 -13.48 -1.29 -9.24
CA GLY A 50 -12.55 -0.84 -10.25
C GLY A 50 -11.13 -1.28 -9.93
N GLN A 51 -10.20 -0.66 -10.62
CA GLN A 51 -8.77 -0.94 -10.42
C GLN A 51 -8.12 0.15 -9.58
N TYR A 52 -7.30 -0.30 -8.66
CA TYR A 52 -6.54 0.56 -7.75
C TYR A 52 -5.12 0.05 -7.65
N PHE A 53 -4.23 0.87 -7.13
CA PHE A 53 -2.89 0.39 -6.84
C PHE A 53 -2.38 0.96 -5.53
N ALA A 54 -1.61 0.13 -4.82
CA ALA A 54 -0.95 0.52 -3.60
C ALA A 54 0.51 0.84 -3.90
N ARG A 55 0.96 1.99 -3.46
CA ARG A 55 2.36 2.38 -3.58
C ARG A 55 3.03 2.26 -2.22
N ILE A 56 4.11 1.49 -2.17
CA ILE A 56 4.91 1.29 -0.97
C ILE A 56 6.22 2.03 -1.19
N THR A 57 6.55 2.95 -0.30
CA THR A 57 7.80 3.69 -0.34
C THR A 57 8.55 3.45 0.96
N ALA A 58 9.80 3.03 0.85
CA ALA A 58 10.66 2.71 1.99
C ALA A 58 12.11 3.08 1.66
N PRO A 59 13.03 3.07 2.64
CA PRO A 59 14.43 3.39 2.36
C PRO A 59 15.03 2.43 1.33
N GLY A 60 15.48 2.98 0.20
CA GLY A 60 16.09 2.20 -0.88
C GLY A 60 15.15 1.26 -1.61
N PHE A 61 13.82 1.44 -1.43
CA PHE A 61 12.84 0.51 -1.98
C PHE A 61 11.54 1.26 -2.28
N SER A 62 10.97 0.98 -3.44
CA SER A 62 9.60 1.39 -3.74
C SER A 62 8.95 0.34 -4.63
N ASP A 63 7.67 0.12 -4.45
CA ASP A 63 6.93 -0.88 -5.20
C ASP A 63 5.51 -0.42 -5.42
N VAL A 64 4.86 -0.99 -6.44
CA VAL A 64 3.47 -0.72 -6.76
C VAL A 64 2.76 -2.06 -6.94
N ILE A 65 1.66 -2.24 -6.21
CA ILE A 65 0.86 -3.45 -6.26
C ILE A 65 -0.49 -3.11 -6.88
N ASN A 66 -0.81 -3.75 -7.99
CA ASN A 66 -2.10 -3.56 -8.66
C ASN A 66 -3.17 -4.38 -7.95
N MET A 67 -4.33 -3.77 -7.77
CA MET A 67 -5.46 -4.41 -7.11
C MET A 67 -6.72 -4.20 -7.92
N THR A 68 -7.56 -5.24 -7.99
CA THR A 68 -8.87 -5.14 -8.62
C THR A 68 -9.92 -5.34 -7.53
N LEU A 69 -10.83 -4.37 -7.44
CA LEU A 69 -11.93 -4.41 -6.49
C LEU A 69 -13.22 -4.74 -7.21
N LEU A 70 -13.83 -5.84 -6.82
CA LEU A 70 -15.13 -6.28 -7.34
C LEU A 70 -16.11 -6.32 -6.17
N LYS A 71 -17.17 -5.56 -6.31
CA LYS A 71 -18.24 -5.52 -5.31
C LYS A 71 -19.52 -6.16 -5.84
#